data_c5f3684060c42aae55c3200427def561
#
_entry.id   c5f3684060c42aae55c3200427def561
#
_cell.length_a   1.000
_cell.length_b   1.000
_cell.length_c   1.000
_cell.angle_alpha   90.00
_cell.angle_beta   90.00
_cell.angle_gamma   90.00
#
_symmetry.space_group_name_H-M   'P 1'
#
loop_
_entity.id
_entity.type
_entity.pdbx_description
1 polymer ?
#
loop_
_entity_poly.entity_id
_entity_poly.type
_entity_poly.pdbx_seq_one_letter_code
_entity_poly.pdbx_strand_id
1 'polypeptide(L)'
;MLAVPLAPAPAQVTRTAYWARLLPVLAALACVTRIPSFVRPLWNPDEGYLAIQARLLAQGGHLYETVVDRKPPLVPWLYEAVFALCGSGSLAPVRVLAVLAQALTAVLLASLARRRWGDTAGRTAGVLYLLVSVGLNPEDAQAATFEVFILPCTAAALWCADRGRWAAAGAAVACAFLTKQTGGAVLLPVAWLLHRAGTPRAGAAGLAAGFALPVGCAALVTDPAGFLFWTVTGSAAYVSFTGSELHVLGRCLGNTGVLAVACAGLLPPVLRTLRATRAAAADLWLWLAASAVAVATGFHFFGHYYLQLTPPAALLATAALRLLPRERLTAAVLTSAGCCALFLTWGLFAPRLELAHAQRLAAALAQRTAPTDRVLVWGMHPETYWLAGRTPATRYLTAGLLTNYSGGRDGPRVGEAYAVQGTWPVFRAEMAAHAPALVVDDSRGRPYAPPRIPTLNHLLASHYEEVGRVDGAILYARTSHG
;
A
#
# COMPACT_ATOMS: atom_id res chain seq x y z
N MET A 1 -3.83 -67.32 12.06
CA MET A 1 -3.81 -65.97 11.48
C MET A 1 -4.67 -65.08 12.37
N LEU A 2 -4.04 -64.31 13.29
CA LEU A 2 -4.73 -63.31 14.10
C LEU A 2 -4.89 -62.04 13.28
N ALA A 3 -6.14 -61.66 13.01
CA ALA A 3 -6.45 -60.41 12.33
C ALA A 3 -6.09 -59.24 13.26
N VAL A 4 -5.09 -58.42 12.86
CA VAL A 4 -4.75 -57.16 13.52
C VAL A 4 -5.91 -56.17 13.22
N PRO A 5 -6.56 -55.59 14.23
CA PRO A 5 -7.61 -54.63 13.98
C PRO A 5 -6.98 -53.37 13.33
N LEU A 6 -7.48 -53.04 12.13
CA LEU A 6 -7.13 -51.75 11.47
C LEU A 6 -7.52 -50.62 12.40
N ALA A 7 -6.54 -49.79 12.74
CA ALA A 7 -6.79 -48.57 13.52
C ALA A 7 -7.85 -47.72 12.81
N PRO A 8 -8.85 -47.18 13.53
CA PRO A 8 -9.89 -46.35 12.95
C PRO A 8 -9.25 -45.16 12.22
N ALA A 9 -9.70 -44.92 10.98
CA ALA A 9 -9.26 -43.76 10.21
C ALA A 9 -9.52 -42.47 11.04
N PRO A 10 -8.56 -41.53 11.09
CA PRO A 10 -8.72 -40.32 11.88
C PRO A 10 -10.00 -39.60 11.44
N ALA A 11 -10.88 -39.32 12.43
CA ALA A 11 -12.15 -38.66 12.21
C ALA A 11 -11.91 -37.35 11.42
N GLN A 12 -12.49 -37.24 10.22
CA GLN A 12 -12.42 -36.01 9.41
C GLN A 12 -13.11 -34.90 10.21
N VAL A 13 -12.33 -33.88 10.62
CA VAL A 13 -12.86 -32.70 11.30
C VAL A 13 -13.87 -32.04 10.37
N THR A 14 -15.12 -31.87 10.85
CA THR A 14 -16.14 -31.21 10.04
C THR A 14 -15.68 -29.82 9.62
N ARG A 15 -16.14 -29.37 8.44
CA ARG A 15 -15.77 -28.05 7.89
C ARG A 15 -16.05 -26.92 8.91
N THR A 16 -17.16 -27.02 9.61
CA THR A 16 -17.56 -26.04 10.65
C THR A 16 -16.59 -26.05 11.83
N ALA A 17 -16.23 -27.22 12.35
CA ALA A 17 -15.29 -27.34 13.48
C ALA A 17 -13.86 -26.84 13.12
N TYR A 18 -13.43 -27.01 11.87
CA TYR A 18 -12.16 -26.48 11.39
C TYR A 18 -12.13 -24.94 11.48
N TRP A 19 -13.13 -24.28 10.91
CA TRP A 19 -13.18 -22.82 10.88
C TRP A 19 -13.46 -22.22 12.25
N ALA A 20 -14.31 -22.85 13.07
CA ALA A 20 -14.57 -22.41 14.43
C ALA A 20 -13.29 -22.36 15.29
N ARG A 21 -12.32 -23.23 15.03
CA ARG A 21 -11.01 -23.24 15.73
C ARG A 21 -9.99 -22.30 15.08
N LEU A 22 -9.99 -22.17 13.76
CA LEU A 22 -8.96 -21.41 13.06
C LEU A 22 -9.25 -19.89 13.03
N LEU A 23 -10.50 -19.48 12.82
CA LEU A 23 -10.85 -18.05 12.69
C LEU A 23 -10.44 -17.21 13.91
N PRO A 24 -10.69 -17.66 15.18
CA PRO A 24 -10.23 -16.90 16.35
C PRO A 24 -8.69 -16.74 16.38
N VAL A 25 -7.95 -17.78 15.99
CA VAL A 25 -6.47 -17.73 15.95
C VAL A 25 -5.99 -16.73 14.92
N LEU A 26 -6.55 -16.77 13.69
CA LEU A 26 -6.19 -15.80 12.65
C LEU A 26 -6.58 -14.38 13.02
N ALA A 27 -7.77 -14.18 13.63
CA ALA A 27 -8.20 -12.87 14.10
C ALA A 27 -7.27 -12.33 15.19
N ALA A 28 -6.95 -13.15 16.20
CA ALA A 28 -6.03 -12.78 17.28
C ALA A 28 -4.63 -12.42 16.72
N LEU A 29 -4.08 -13.24 15.81
CA LEU A 29 -2.80 -12.94 15.18
C LEU A 29 -2.85 -11.66 14.34
N ALA A 30 -3.92 -11.42 13.57
CA ALA A 30 -4.08 -10.19 12.81
C ALA A 30 -4.14 -8.97 13.73
N CYS A 31 -4.80 -9.06 14.89
CA CYS A 31 -4.80 -7.99 15.89
C CYS A 31 -3.39 -7.80 16.49
N VAL A 32 -2.75 -8.87 16.95
CA VAL A 32 -1.42 -8.80 17.58
C VAL A 32 -0.37 -8.22 16.64
N THR A 33 -0.33 -8.66 15.39
CA THR A 33 0.62 -8.16 14.40
C THR A 33 0.41 -6.68 14.04
N ARG A 34 -0.75 -6.12 14.37
CA ARG A 34 -1.09 -4.71 14.12
C ARG A 34 -1.17 -3.85 15.39
N ILE A 35 -0.80 -4.37 16.57
CA ILE A 35 -0.74 -3.55 17.80
C ILE A 35 0.08 -2.27 17.61
N PRO A 36 1.30 -2.30 17.00
CA PRO A 36 2.07 -1.09 16.81
C PRO A 36 1.35 -0.02 15.97
N SER A 37 0.44 -0.43 15.05
CA SER A 37 -0.33 0.52 14.24
C SER A 37 -1.09 1.54 15.08
N PHE A 38 -1.50 1.21 16.30
CA PHE A 38 -2.33 2.07 17.15
C PHE A 38 -1.54 2.93 18.15
N VAL A 39 -0.21 2.76 18.26
CA VAL A 39 0.60 3.53 19.23
C VAL A 39 1.11 4.87 18.68
N ARG A 40 0.94 5.13 17.41
CA ARG A 40 1.39 6.37 16.75
C ARG A 40 0.21 7.00 15.99
N PRO A 41 0.11 8.33 15.92
CA PRO A 41 -0.95 8.98 15.15
C PRO A 41 -0.82 8.71 13.65
N LEU A 42 0.43 8.56 13.17
CA LEU A 42 0.74 8.34 11.75
C LEU A 42 1.97 7.44 11.62
N TRP A 43 2.00 6.59 10.59
CA TRP A 43 3.14 5.71 10.29
C TRP A 43 3.90 6.10 9.04
N ASN A 44 3.20 6.49 7.98
CA ASN A 44 3.77 6.76 6.67
C ASN A 44 3.14 8.04 6.09
N PRO A 45 3.86 8.89 5.36
CA PRO A 45 3.29 10.06 4.68
C PRO A 45 2.09 9.72 3.79
N ASP A 46 2.05 8.52 3.18
CA ASP A 46 0.91 8.09 2.36
C ASP A 46 -0.39 7.93 3.18
N GLU A 47 -0.33 7.55 4.48
CA GLU A 47 -1.54 7.59 5.35
C GLU A 47 -2.07 9.02 5.49
N GLY A 48 -1.17 9.99 5.69
CA GLY A 48 -1.53 11.41 5.80
C GLY A 48 -2.06 11.96 4.47
N TYR A 49 -1.46 11.54 3.36
CA TYR A 49 -1.93 11.88 2.00
C TYR A 49 -3.36 11.39 1.77
N LEU A 50 -3.63 10.12 2.08
CA LEU A 50 -4.97 9.54 1.97
C LEU A 50 -5.97 10.20 2.93
N ALA A 51 -5.54 10.53 4.15
CA ALA A 51 -6.40 11.19 5.12
C ALA A 51 -6.82 12.60 4.68
N ILE A 52 -5.91 13.38 4.09
CA ILE A 52 -6.28 14.72 3.57
C ILE A 52 -7.12 14.61 2.31
N GLN A 53 -6.85 13.66 1.41
CA GLN A 53 -7.71 13.39 0.26
C GLN A 53 -9.14 13.06 0.70
N ALA A 54 -9.32 12.11 1.64
CA ALA A 54 -10.64 11.74 2.15
C ALA A 54 -11.37 12.92 2.79
N ARG A 55 -10.65 13.80 3.51
CA ARG A 55 -11.24 15.03 4.06
C ARG A 55 -11.71 15.98 2.96
N LEU A 56 -10.92 16.16 1.91
CA LEU A 56 -11.31 17.01 0.77
C LEU A 56 -12.51 16.43 0.00
N LEU A 57 -12.56 15.10 -0.18
CA LEU A 57 -13.70 14.41 -0.80
C LEU A 57 -14.97 14.62 0.03
N ALA A 58 -14.90 14.43 1.35
CA ALA A 58 -16.02 14.66 2.25
C ALA A 58 -16.49 16.13 2.29
N GLN A 59 -15.66 17.07 1.86
CA GLN A 59 -16.00 18.50 1.69
C GLN A 59 -16.56 18.84 0.29
N GLY A 60 -16.89 17.82 -0.51
CA GLY A 60 -17.43 18.00 -1.85
C GLY A 60 -16.38 18.07 -2.97
N GLY A 61 -15.14 17.66 -2.68
CA GLY A 61 -14.12 17.47 -3.72
C GLY A 61 -14.43 16.28 -4.62
N HIS A 62 -13.87 16.30 -5.83
CA HIS A 62 -14.00 15.24 -6.83
C HIS A 62 -12.62 14.71 -7.21
N LEU A 63 -12.44 13.37 -7.19
CA LEU A 63 -11.19 12.73 -7.62
C LEU A 63 -10.90 13.07 -9.08
N TYR A 64 -9.61 13.36 -9.31
CA TYR A 64 -9.01 13.74 -10.59
C TYR A 64 -9.35 15.13 -11.10
N GLU A 65 -10.25 15.83 -10.43
CA GLU A 65 -10.57 17.23 -10.72
C GLU A 65 -9.99 18.15 -9.63
N THR A 66 -10.59 18.14 -8.44
CA THR A 66 -10.19 18.99 -7.31
C THR A 66 -9.34 18.25 -6.27
N VAL A 67 -9.33 16.93 -6.31
CA VAL A 67 -8.45 16.05 -5.51
C VAL A 67 -7.67 15.18 -6.48
N VAL A 68 -6.38 15.41 -6.63
CA VAL A 68 -5.56 14.72 -7.64
C VAL A 68 -4.58 13.73 -7.03
N ASP A 69 -4.50 12.55 -7.63
CA ASP A 69 -3.53 11.52 -7.32
C ASP A 69 -3.25 10.69 -8.58
N ARG A 70 -2.06 10.10 -8.64
CA ARG A 70 -1.69 9.12 -9.67
C ARG A 70 -2.25 7.73 -9.41
N LYS A 71 -2.97 7.53 -8.31
CA LYS A 71 -3.46 6.21 -7.90
C LYS A 71 -4.96 6.08 -8.14
N PRO A 72 -5.46 4.84 -8.35
CA PRO A 72 -6.88 4.58 -8.53
C PRO A 72 -7.71 4.88 -7.27
N PRO A 73 -9.05 4.99 -7.40
CA PRO A 73 -9.89 5.66 -6.41
C PRO A 73 -10.27 4.82 -5.18
N LEU A 74 -10.06 3.49 -5.20
CA LEU A 74 -10.66 2.61 -4.19
C LEU A 74 -10.22 2.92 -2.76
N VAL A 75 -8.92 3.23 -2.53
CA VAL A 75 -8.43 3.52 -1.18
C VAL A 75 -8.83 4.92 -0.71
N PRO A 76 -8.72 6.00 -1.50
CA PRO A 76 -9.33 7.28 -1.15
C PRO A 76 -10.81 7.18 -0.76
N TRP A 77 -11.65 6.48 -1.54
CA TRP A 77 -13.07 6.26 -1.21
C TRP A 77 -13.27 5.44 0.06
N LEU A 78 -12.41 4.46 0.31
CA LEU A 78 -12.45 3.67 1.53
C LEU A 78 -12.15 4.53 2.76
N TYR A 79 -11.16 5.42 2.68
CA TYR A 79 -10.87 6.39 3.74
C TYR A 79 -12.02 7.39 3.94
N GLU A 80 -12.58 7.91 2.86
CA GLU A 80 -13.74 8.81 2.87
C GLU A 80 -14.94 8.15 3.57
N ALA A 81 -15.30 6.92 3.18
CA ALA A 81 -16.39 6.17 3.80
C ALA A 81 -16.18 5.96 5.30
N VAL A 82 -14.94 5.61 5.71
CA VAL A 82 -14.61 5.45 7.13
C VAL A 82 -14.70 6.78 7.87
N PHE A 83 -14.24 7.87 7.28
CA PHE A 83 -14.32 9.20 7.88
C PHE A 83 -15.75 9.73 7.96
N ALA A 84 -16.60 9.39 7.00
CA ALA A 84 -18.04 9.71 7.06
C ALA A 84 -18.74 9.00 8.22
N LEU A 85 -18.31 7.76 8.55
CA LEU A 85 -18.91 6.96 9.63
C LEU A 85 -18.32 7.27 11.01
N CYS A 86 -17.02 7.52 11.11
CA CYS A 86 -16.27 7.56 12.36
C CYS A 86 -15.64 8.94 12.65
N GLY A 87 -15.76 9.90 11.73
CA GLY A 87 -15.07 11.20 11.81
C GLY A 87 -13.61 11.14 11.31
N SER A 88 -13.06 12.30 10.94
CA SER A 88 -11.73 12.44 10.34
C SER A 88 -10.62 12.77 11.35
N GLY A 89 -10.89 12.71 12.65
CA GLY A 89 -9.93 13.10 13.70
C GLY A 89 -8.88 12.03 14.03
N SER A 90 -9.09 10.78 13.58
CA SER A 90 -8.19 9.65 13.89
C SER A 90 -8.12 8.65 12.74
N LEU A 91 -6.94 8.06 12.55
CA LEU A 91 -6.73 6.95 11.60
C LEU A 91 -7.05 5.57 12.22
N ALA A 92 -7.38 5.50 13.51
CA ALA A 92 -7.66 4.22 14.17
C ALA A 92 -8.74 3.39 13.46
N PRO A 93 -9.90 3.95 13.01
CA PRO A 93 -10.92 3.17 12.29
C PRO A 93 -10.41 2.60 10.97
N VAL A 94 -9.60 3.35 10.21
CA VAL A 94 -8.98 2.86 8.95
C VAL A 94 -7.98 1.73 9.26
N ARG A 95 -7.26 1.81 10.36
CA ARG A 95 -6.32 0.75 10.79
C ARG A 95 -7.03 -0.51 11.27
N VAL A 96 -8.22 -0.39 11.88
CA VAL A 96 -9.10 -1.55 12.11
C VAL A 96 -9.46 -2.22 10.79
N LEU A 97 -9.78 -1.44 9.75
CA LEU A 97 -10.05 -1.98 8.43
C LEU A 97 -8.81 -2.67 7.82
N ALA A 98 -7.61 -2.15 8.08
CA ALA A 98 -6.36 -2.82 7.70
C ALA A 98 -6.15 -4.15 8.45
N VAL A 99 -6.52 -4.25 9.74
CA VAL A 99 -6.54 -5.53 10.49
C VAL A 99 -7.51 -6.52 9.84
N LEU A 100 -8.71 -6.07 9.47
CA LEU A 100 -9.70 -6.91 8.79
C LEU A 100 -9.21 -7.38 7.40
N ALA A 101 -8.53 -6.51 6.65
CA ALA A 101 -7.91 -6.86 5.37
C ALA A 101 -6.84 -7.95 5.53
N GLN A 102 -6.00 -7.86 6.55
CA GLN A 102 -5.00 -8.89 6.88
C GLN A 102 -5.65 -10.21 7.29
N ALA A 103 -6.66 -10.16 8.17
CA ALA A 103 -7.40 -11.34 8.58
C ALA A 103 -8.10 -12.02 7.39
N LEU A 104 -8.76 -11.25 6.52
CA LEU A 104 -9.40 -11.75 5.31
C LEU A 104 -8.38 -12.40 4.35
N THR A 105 -7.24 -11.78 4.15
CA THR A 105 -6.15 -12.37 3.35
C THR A 105 -5.72 -13.71 3.92
N ALA A 106 -5.47 -13.79 5.24
CA ALA A 106 -5.09 -15.04 5.90
C ALA A 106 -6.16 -16.15 5.72
N VAL A 107 -7.44 -15.79 5.85
CA VAL A 107 -8.57 -16.73 5.64
C VAL A 107 -8.63 -17.22 4.20
N LEU A 108 -8.45 -16.34 3.22
CA LEU A 108 -8.44 -16.71 1.79
C LEU A 108 -7.27 -17.65 1.47
N LEU A 109 -6.07 -17.35 1.98
CA LEU A 109 -4.90 -18.21 1.80
C LEU A 109 -5.07 -19.55 2.52
N ALA A 110 -5.59 -19.56 3.75
CA ALA A 110 -5.92 -20.79 4.47
C ALA A 110 -6.97 -21.64 3.72
N SER A 111 -8.00 -21.00 3.15
CA SER A 111 -9.04 -21.67 2.36
C SER A 111 -8.49 -22.26 1.05
N LEU A 112 -7.58 -21.53 0.37
CA LEU A 112 -6.90 -22.00 -0.84
C LEU A 112 -5.99 -23.18 -0.54
N ALA A 113 -5.14 -23.06 0.46
CA ALA A 113 -4.21 -24.11 0.87
C ALA A 113 -4.95 -25.36 1.40
N ARG A 114 -6.02 -25.15 2.18
CA ARG A 114 -6.87 -26.25 2.65
C ARG A 114 -7.48 -27.06 1.51
N ARG A 115 -8.04 -26.37 0.51
CA ARG A 115 -8.63 -26.99 -0.68
C ARG A 115 -7.61 -27.82 -1.45
N ARG A 116 -6.41 -27.29 -1.61
CA ARG A 116 -5.35 -27.94 -2.39
C ARG A 116 -4.64 -29.04 -1.62
N TRP A 117 -4.46 -28.89 -0.30
CA TRP A 117 -3.49 -29.68 0.46
C TRP A 117 -3.97 -30.13 1.85
N GLY A 118 -5.22 -29.88 2.21
CA GLY A 118 -5.82 -30.34 3.45
C GLY A 118 -5.66 -29.39 4.64
N ASP A 119 -6.21 -29.79 5.80
CA ASP A 119 -6.44 -28.94 6.96
C ASP A 119 -5.16 -28.36 7.58
N THR A 120 -4.10 -29.18 7.67
CA THR A 120 -2.81 -28.70 8.22
C THR A 120 -2.22 -27.61 7.34
N ALA A 121 -2.25 -27.79 6.00
CA ALA A 121 -1.74 -26.79 5.07
C ALA A 121 -2.54 -25.47 5.16
N GLY A 122 -3.87 -25.57 5.31
CA GLY A 122 -4.70 -24.38 5.51
C GLY A 122 -4.30 -23.58 6.74
N ARG A 123 -4.13 -24.26 7.89
CA ARG A 123 -3.65 -23.60 9.13
C ARG A 123 -2.27 -22.97 8.95
N THR A 124 -1.36 -23.73 8.37
CA THR A 124 0.02 -23.27 8.11
C THR A 124 0.05 -22.02 7.25
N ALA A 125 -0.69 -21.99 6.14
CA ALA A 125 -0.70 -20.85 5.21
C ALA A 125 -1.20 -19.56 5.88
N GLY A 126 -2.33 -19.63 6.61
CA GLY A 126 -2.88 -18.46 7.28
C GLY A 126 -1.98 -17.93 8.40
N VAL A 127 -1.41 -18.82 9.22
CA VAL A 127 -0.53 -18.44 10.32
C VAL A 127 0.79 -17.86 9.80
N LEU A 128 1.47 -18.55 8.88
CA LEU A 128 2.75 -18.07 8.33
C LEU A 128 2.58 -16.72 7.63
N TYR A 129 1.49 -16.53 6.88
CA TYR A 129 1.21 -15.26 6.24
C TYR A 129 1.15 -14.12 7.27
N LEU A 130 0.36 -14.26 8.34
CA LEU A 130 0.24 -13.21 9.35
C LEU A 130 1.56 -12.94 10.06
N LEU A 131 2.35 -13.97 10.36
CA LEU A 131 3.66 -13.81 11.00
C LEU A 131 4.64 -13.03 10.11
N VAL A 132 4.63 -13.23 8.79
CA VAL A 132 5.54 -12.52 7.89
C VAL A 132 4.99 -11.19 7.38
N SER A 133 3.70 -10.92 7.56
CA SER A 133 3.05 -9.70 7.07
C SER A 133 3.57 -8.40 7.71
N VAL A 134 4.26 -8.49 8.84
CA VAL A 134 4.91 -7.37 9.54
C VAL A 134 6.40 -7.23 9.22
N GLY A 135 6.91 -8.07 8.34
CA GLY A 135 8.34 -8.24 8.06
C GLY A 135 8.95 -7.18 7.16
N LEU A 136 8.65 -5.92 7.40
CA LEU A 136 9.20 -4.76 6.72
C LEU A 136 9.54 -3.68 7.75
N ASN A 137 10.13 -2.56 7.30
CA ASN A 137 10.23 -1.37 8.15
C ASN A 137 8.84 -1.07 8.73
N PRO A 138 8.73 -0.78 10.03
CA PRO A 138 7.44 -0.53 10.68
C PRO A 138 6.59 0.55 9.99
N GLU A 139 7.19 1.58 9.40
CA GLU A 139 6.46 2.59 8.62
C GLU A 139 5.77 2.03 7.38
N ASP A 140 6.33 0.98 6.81
CA ASP A 140 5.79 0.29 5.63
C ASP A 140 4.78 -0.81 6.02
N ALA A 141 5.05 -1.53 7.13
CA ALA A 141 4.24 -2.65 7.57
C ALA A 141 3.01 -2.24 8.39
N GLN A 142 3.11 -1.17 9.19
CA GLN A 142 2.07 -0.77 10.15
C GLN A 142 1.11 0.30 9.62
N ALA A 143 1.44 0.96 8.52
CA ALA A 143 0.57 1.92 7.86
C ALA A 143 -0.63 1.25 7.18
N ALA A 144 -1.76 1.97 7.14
CA ALA A 144 -2.96 1.56 6.42
C ALA A 144 -2.93 2.10 4.98
N THR A 145 -1.90 1.75 4.21
CA THR A 145 -1.69 2.22 2.84
C THR A 145 -2.27 1.28 1.79
N PHE A 146 -2.09 1.62 0.53
CA PHE A 146 -2.62 0.88 -0.63
C PHE A 146 -2.28 -0.62 -0.59
N GLU A 147 -1.05 -0.95 -0.20
CA GLU A 147 -0.55 -2.32 -0.27
C GLU A 147 -1.29 -3.27 0.68
N VAL A 148 -1.67 -2.82 1.85
CA VAL A 148 -2.42 -3.67 2.78
C VAL A 148 -3.81 -4.02 2.23
N PHE A 149 -4.41 -3.12 1.46
CA PHE A 149 -5.73 -3.32 0.85
C PHE A 149 -5.68 -4.06 -0.49
N ILE A 150 -4.53 -4.12 -1.18
CA ILE A 150 -4.32 -4.99 -2.35
C ILE A 150 -4.39 -6.47 -1.96
N LEU A 151 -3.86 -6.84 -0.79
CA LEU A 151 -3.63 -8.25 -0.43
C LEU A 151 -4.89 -9.10 -0.41
N PRO A 152 -6.01 -8.69 0.22
CA PRO A 152 -7.23 -9.48 0.17
C PRO A 152 -7.79 -9.59 -1.26
N CYS A 153 -7.63 -8.58 -2.10
CA CYS A 153 -8.10 -8.59 -3.49
C CYS A 153 -7.29 -9.59 -4.35
N THR A 154 -5.97 -9.58 -4.24
CA THR A 154 -5.11 -10.53 -4.97
C THR A 154 -5.31 -11.96 -4.48
N ALA A 155 -5.45 -12.18 -3.17
CA ALA A 155 -5.77 -13.49 -2.61
C ALA A 155 -7.17 -13.98 -3.06
N ALA A 156 -8.17 -13.08 -3.11
CA ALA A 156 -9.51 -13.38 -3.60
C ALA A 156 -9.51 -13.75 -5.10
N ALA A 157 -8.70 -13.07 -5.91
CA ALA A 157 -8.57 -13.36 -7.34
C ALA A 157 -8.10 -14.80 -7.56
N LEU A 158 -7.05 -15.25 -6.88
CA LEU A 158 -6.60 -16.63 -6.95
C LEU A 158 -7.60 -17.61 -6.34
N TRP A 159 -8.20 -17.25 -5.22
CA TRP A 159 -9.21 -18.06 -4.55
C TRP A 159 -10.45 -18.31 -5.43
N CYS A 160 -10.90 -17.31 -6.18
CA CYS A 160 -11.99 -17.41 -7.13
C CYS A 160 -11.57 -18.22 -8.36
N ALA A 161 -10.40 -17.95 -8.93
CA ALA A 161 -9.86 -18.66 -10.09
C ALA A 161 -9.67 -20.16 -9.81
N ASP A 162 -9.14 -20.53 -8.64
CA ASP A 162 -8.98 -21.92 -8.19
C ASP A 162 -10.32 -22.69 -8.11
N ARG A 163 -11.44 -21.99 -8.09
CA ARG A 163 -12.81 -22.51 -8.06
C ARG A 163 -13.55 -22.39 -9.39
N GLY A 164 -12.88 -21.92 -10.44
CA GLY A 164 -13.50 -21.69 -11.75
C GLY A 164 -14.50 -20.52 -11.77
N ARG A 165 -14.48 -19.63 -10.77
CA ARG A 165 -15.38 -18.48 -10.65
C ARG A 165 -14.77 -17.27 -11.38
N TRP A 166 -14.72 -17.33 -12.73
CA TRP A 166 -13.93 -16.39 -13.51
C TRP A 166 -14.40 -14.95 -13.43
N ALA A 167 -15.71 -14.68 -13.44
CA ALA A 167 -16.23 -13.31 -13.28
C ALA A 167 -15.86 -12.74 -11.91
N ALA A 168 -15.99 -13.51 -10.83
CA ALA A 168 -15.57 -13.08 -9.49
C ALA A 168 -14.04 -12.91 -9.39
N ALA A 169 -13.26 -13.74 -10.09
CA ALA A 169 -11.82 -13.56 -10.20
C ALA A 169 -11.48 -12.25 -10.91
N GLY A 170 -12.17 -11.92 -12.01
CA GLY A 170 -12.03 -10.65 -12.72
C GLY A 170 -12.38 -9.45 -11.85
N ALA A 171 -13.48 -9.51 -11.09
CA ALA A 171 -13.86 -8.47 -10.16
C ALA A 171 -12.81 -8.27 -9.05
N ALA A 172 -12.23 -9.34 -8.53
CA ALA A 172 -11.16 -9.27 -7.53
C ALA A 172 -9.86 -8.68 -8.12
N VAL A 173 -9.51 -9.00 -9.37
CA VAL A 173 -8.40 -8.36 -10.10
C VAL A 173 -8.69 -6.87 -10.30
N ALA A 174 -9.92 -6.50 -10.66
CA ALA A 174 -10.34 -5.10 -10.78
C ALA A 174 -10.21 -4.34 -9.45
N CYS A 175 -10.65 -4.92 -8.34
CA CYS A 175 -10.47 -4.32 -7.01
C CYS A 175 -8.99 -4.16 -6.66
N ALA A 176 -8.14 -5.14 -6.96
CA ALA A 176 -6.69 -5.03 -6.77
C ALA A 176 -6.10 -3.89 -7.62
N PHE A 177 -6.50 -3.77 -8.89
CA PHE A 177 -6.10 -2.68 -9.78
C PHE A 177 -6.60 -1.32 -9.30
N LEU A 178 -7.89 -1.24 -8.89
CA LEU A 178 -8.50 -0.02 -8.38
C LEU A 178 -7.95 0.42 -7.01
N THR A 179 -7.34 -0.49 -6.26
CA THR A 179 -6.56 -0.18 -5.06
C THR A 179 -5.22 0.46 -5.45
N LYS A 180 -4.48 -0.17 -6.36
CA LYS A 180 -3.23 0.31 -6.95
C LYS A 180 -2.98 -0.42 -8.27
N GLN A 181 -2.51 0.28 -9.29
CA GLN A 181 -2.30 -0.29 -10.64
C GLN A 181 -1.50 -1.60 -10.61
N THR A 182 -0.46 -1.66 -9.76
CA THR A 182 0.40 -2.85 -9.62
C THR A 182 -0.33 -4.07 -9.10
N GLY A 183 -1.47 -3.91 -8.41
CA GLY A 183 -2.33 -5.00 -7.98
C GLY A 183 -2.89 -5.82 -9.15
N GLY A 184 -3.04 -5.20 -10.34
CA GLY A 184 -3.45 -5.88 -11.56
C GLY A 184 -2.48 -6.97 -12.03
N ALA A 185 -1.24 -6.99 -11.55
CA ALA A 185 -0.25 -8.03 -11.89
C ALA A 185 -0.71 -9.45 -11.52
N VAL A 186 -1.65 -9.60 -10.57
CA VAL A 186 -2.28 -10.89 -10.21
C VAL A 186 -3.08 -11.51 -11.38
N LEU A 187 -3.39 -10.75 -12.42
CA LEU A 187 -3.99 -11.28 -13.64
C LEU A 187 -3.14 -12.40 -14.25
N LEU A 188 -1.82 -12.33 -14.15
CA LEU A 188 -0.92 -13.34 -14.75
C LEU A 188 -1.15 -14.75 -14.16
N PRO A 189 -1.09 -14.99 -12.84
CA PRO A 189 -1.40 -16.30 -12.27
C PRO A 189 -2.87 -16.70 -12.48
N VAL A 190 -3.81 -15.76 -12.50
CA VAL A 190 -5.24 -16.04 -12.80
C VAL A 190 -5.41 -16.53 -14.23
N ALA A 191 -4.77 -15.88 -15.19
CA ALA A 191 -4.78 -16.30 -16.61
C ALA A 191 -4.14 -17.69 -16.79
N TRP A 192 -3.08 -17.99 -16.06
CA TRP A 192 -2.48 -19.33 -16.03
C TRP A 192 -3.48 -20.40 -15.54
N LEU A 193 -4.20 -20.13 -14.46
CA LEU A 193 -5.23 -21.03 -13.94
C LEU A 193 -6.37 -21.22 -14.96
N LEU A 194 -6.78 -20.15 -15.64
CA LEU A 194 -7.79 -20.21 -16.71
C LEU A 194 -7.32 -21.09 -17.87
N HIS A 195 -6.10 -20.92 -18.31
CA HIS A 195 -5.50 -21.76 -19.37
C HIS A 195 -5.51 -23.25 -18.98
N ARG A 196 -5.15 -23.55 -17.73
CA ARG A 196 -5.13 -24.91 -17.18
C ARG A 196 -6.52 -25.54 -17.03
N ALA A 197 -7.55 -24.72 -16.84
CA ALA A 197 -8.92 -25.20 -16.61
C ALA A 197 -9.62 -25.71 -17.87
N GLY A 198 -9.06 -25.51 -19.08
CA GLY A 198 -9.64 -25.98 -20.33
C GLY A 198 -10.94 -25.31 -20.76
N THR A 199 -11.31 -24.17 -20.15
CA THR A 199 -12.52 -23.40 -20.49
C THR A 199 -12.18 -22.01 -21.02
N PRO A 200 -11.32 -21.88 -22.06
CA PRO A 200 -10.67 -20.62 -22.35
C PRO A 200 -11.62 -19.49 -22.76
N ARG A 201 -12.63 -19.75 -23.61
CA ARG A 201 -13.51 -18.69 -24.15
C ARG A 201 -14.51 -18.16 -23.11
N ALA A 202 -15.33 -19.04 -22.52
CA ALA A 202 -16.33 -18.62 -21.53
C ALA A 202 -15.68 -18.08 -20.26
N GLY A 203 -14.59 -18.70 -19.81
CA GLY A 203 -13.83 -18.22 -18.66
C GLY A 203 -13.16 -16.88 -18.92
N ALA A 204 -12.59 -16.67 -20.12
CA ALA A 204 -11.99 -15.39 -20.52
C ALA A 204 -13.04 -14.27 -20.60
N ALA A 205 -14.21 -14.55 -21.20
CA ALA A 205 -15.31 -13.60 -21.25
C ALA A 205 -15.79 -13.21 -19.82
N GLY A 206 -15.96 -14.20 -18.93
CA GLY A 206 -16.32 -13.94 -17.54
C GLY A 206 -15.25 -13.12 -16.80
N LEU A 207 -13.97 -13.47 -16.96
CA LEU A 207 -12.85 -12.74 -16.35
C LEU A 207 -12.79 -11.28 -16.84
N ALA A 208 -12.92 -11.09 -18.17
CA ALA A 208 -12.91 -9.76 -18.80
C ALA A 208 -14.11 -8.92 -18.34
N ALA A 209 -15.32 -9.46 -18.34
CA ALA A 209 -16.51 -8.76 -17.87
C ALA A 209 -16.42 -8.40 -16.38
N GLY A 210 -15.96 -9.35 -15.55
CA GLY A 210 -15.73 -9.11 -14.12
C GLY A 210 -14.71 -8.03 -13.86
N PHE A 211 -13.68 -7.90 -14.69
CA PHE A 211 -12.68 -6.81 -14.58
C PHE A 211 -13.22 -5.48 -15.12
N ALA A 212 -13.80 -5.49 -16.33
CA ALA A 212 -14.20 -4.27 -17.01
C ALA A 212 -15.33 -3.53 -16.30
N LEU A 213 -16.28 -4.25 -15.70
CA LEU A 213 -17.42 -3.62 -15.04
C LEU A 213 -17.03 -2.74 -13.85
N PRO A 214 -16.29 -3.21 -12.83
CA PRO A 214 -15.89 -2.34 -11.72
C PRO A 214 -14.97 -1.19 -12.15
N VAL A 215 -14.03 -1.43 -13.09
CA VAL A 215 -13.13 -0.39 -13.59
C VAL A 215 -13.90 0.67 -14.38
N GLY A 216 -14.82 0.25 -15.26
CA GLY A 216 -15.70 1.16 -16.01
C GLY A 216 -16.61 1.98 -15.10
N CYS A 217 -17.21 1.34 -14.09
CA CYS A 217 -18.02 2.07 -13.09
C CYS A 217 -17.17 3.10 -12.33
N ALA A 218 -15.96 2.75 -11.90
CA ALA A 218 -15.06 3.66 -11.19
C ALA A 218 -14.67 4.86 -12.08
N ALA A 219 -14.37 4.62 -13.35
CA ALA A 219 -14.04 5.68 -14.30
C ALA A 219 -15.25 6.62 -14.57
N LEU A 220 -16.47 6.07 -14.63
CA LEU A 220 -17.68 6.85 -14.86
C LEU A 220 -18.14 7.66 -13.63
N VAL A 221 -17.90 7.16 -12.43
CA VAL A 221 -18.24 7.84 -11.15
C VAL A 221 -17.27 8.97 -10.85
N THR A 222 -16.01 8.85 -11.31
CA THR A 222 -15.02 9.93 -11.27
C THR A 222 -15.11 10.78 -12.55
N ASP A 223 -14.07 11.47 -12.93
CA ASP A 223 -13.92 12.03 -14.28
C ASP A 223 -13.21 11.00 -15.18
N PRO A 224 -13.85 10.45 -16.24
CA PRO A 224 -13.23 9.43 -17.08
C PRO A 224 -11.92 9.87 -17.74
N ALA A 225 -11.85 11.14 -18.16
CA ALA A 225 -10.63 11.68 -18.78
C ALA A 225 -9.52 11.85 -17.73
N GLY A 226 -9.85 12.40 -16.56
CA GLY A 226 -8.95 12.53 -15.43
C GLY A 226 -8.55 11.19 -14.87
N PHE A 227 -9.46 10.22 -14.77
CA PHE A 227 -9.14 8.86 -14.35
C PHE A 227 -8.06 8.26 -15.27
N LEU A 228 -8.26 8.30 -16.59
CA LEU A 228 -7.27 7.80 -17.56
C LEU A 228 -5.96 8.59 -17.49
N PHE A 229 -6.03 9.91 -17.42
CA PHE A 229 -4.85 10.77 -17.34
C PHE A 229 -4.03 10.46 -16.07
N TRP A 230 -4.63 10.57 -14.91
CA TRP A 230 -3.88 10.46 -13.64
C TRP A 230 -3.41 9.04 -13.35
N THR A 231 -4.22 8.01 -13.66
CA THR A 231 -3.86 6.62 -13.33
C THR A 231 -2.98 5.95 -14.39
N VAL A 232 -2.98 6.43 -15.65
CA VAL A 232 -2.26 5.78 -16.76
C VAL A 232 -1.29 6.76 -17.42
N THR A 233 -1.78 7.72 -18.20
CA THR A 233 -0.92 8.52 -19.11
C THR A 233 -0.07 9.55 -18.37
N GLY A 234 -0.61 10.26 -17.40
CA GLY A 234 0.11 11.24 -16.58
C GLY A 234 1.07 10.62 -15.56
N SER A 235 1.01 9.30 -15.36
CA SER A 235 1.94 8.56 -14.51
C SER A 235 3.18 8.06 -15.23
N ALA A 236 3.29 8.21 -16.55
CA ALA A 236 4.41 7.70 -17.35
C ALA A 236 5.77 8.25 -16.87
N ALA A 237 5.85 9.55 -16.56
CA ALA A 237 7.06 10.17 -16.03
C ALA A 237 7.49 9.62 -14.65
N TYR A 238 6.53 9.19 -13.83
CA TYR A 238 6.81 8.55 -12.54
C TYR A 238 7.36 7.15 -12.71
N VAL A 239 6.88 6.41 -13.70
CA VAL A 239 7.34 5.04 -14.00
C VAL A 239 8.71 5.06 -14.68
N SER A 240 9.00 6.07 -15.51
CA SER A 240 10.32 6.27 -16.10
C SER A 240 11.26 6.93 -15.08
N PHE A 241 11.88 6.10 -14.24
CA PHE A 241 12.81 6.57 -13.21
C PHE A 241 13.99 7.36 -13.81
N THR A 242 14.26 8.55 -13.26
CA THR A 242 15.36 9.43 -13.67
C THR A 242 16.22 9.90 -12.49
N GLY A 243 16.09 9.24 -11.34
CA GLY A 243 16.81 9.57 -10.11
C GLY A 243 18.18 8.89 -9.98
N SER A 244 18.75 8.95 -8.78
CA SER A 244 20.01 8.30 -8.44
C SER A 244 19.89 6.78 -8.39
N GLU A 245 20.54 6.07 -9.29
CA GLU A 245 20.55 4.60 -9.37
C GLU A 245 21.16 3.96 -8.12
N LEU A 246 22.24 4.54 -7.57
CA LEU A 246 22.89 4.04 -6.35
C LEU A 246 21.96 4.11 -5.14
N HIS A 247 21.20 5.19 -5.00
CA HIS A 247 20.23 5.33 -3.92
C HIS A 247 19.11 4.28 -4.03
N VAL A 248 18.62 4.05 -5.25
CA VAL A 248 17.59 3.05 -5.54
C VAL A 248 18.11 1.63 -5.31
N LEU A 249 19.34 1.32 -5.73
CA LEU A 249 19.95 0.02 -5.49
C LEU A 249 20.13 -0.25 -4.00
N GLY A 250 20.60 0.74 -3.23
CA GLY A 250 20.70 0.65 -1.77
C GLY A 250 19.35 0.36 -1.10
N ARG A 251 18.28 1.04 -1.56
CA ARG A 251 16.92 0.81 -1.07
C ARG A 251 16.42 -0.59 -1.45
N CYS A 252 16.64 -1.03 -2.68
CA CYS A 252 16.30 -2.37 -3.15
C CYS A 252 16.96 -3.45 -2.28
N LEU A 253 18.27 -3.36 -2.08
CA LEU A 253 19.03 -4.30 -1.27
C LEU A 253 18.58 -4.28 0.20
N GLY A 254 18.39 -3.08 0.78
CA GLY A 254 17.95 -2.92 2.16
C GLY A 254 16.57 -3.56 2.40
N ASN A 255 15.57 -3.21 1.60
CA ASN A 255 14.22 -3.75 1.76
C ASN A 255 14.13 -5.24 1.43
N THR A 256 14.91 -5.72 0.44
CA THR A 256 15.01 -7.16 0.15
C THR A 256 15.65 -7.90 1.33
N GLY A 257 16.70 -7.35 1.95
CA GLY A 257 17.35 -7.91 3.14
C GLY A 257 16.39 -7.98 4.32
N VAL A 258 15.64 -6.91 4.59
CA VAL A 258 14.62 -6.87 5.65
C VAL A 258 13.56 -7.95 5.43
N LEU A 259 13.01 -8.05 4.21
CA LEU A 259 12.04 -9.10 3.87
C LEU A 259 12.66 -10.52 3.98
N ALA A 260 13.91 -10.69 3.58
CA ALA A 260 14.60 -11.98 3.69
C ALA A 260 14.71 -12.43 5.16
N VAL A 261 15.01 -11.50 6.08
CA VAL A 261 14.99 -11.78 7.54
C VAL A 261 13.60 -12.19 8.00
N ALA A 262 12.57 -11.47 7.60
CA ALA A 262 11.18 -11.82 7.93
C ALA A 262 10.79 -13.22 7.41
N CYS A 263 11.28 -13.57 6.23
CA CYS A 263 11.04 -14.85 5.57
C CYS A 263 12.06 -15.94 5.96
N ALA A 264 12.88 -15.75 6.99
CA ALA A 264 13.90 -16.72 7.39
C ALA A 264 13.32 -18.12 7.70
N GLY A 265 12.10 -18.20 8.23
CA GLY A 265 11.37 -19.46 8.40
C GLY A 265 10.82 -20.06 7.11
N LEU A 266 10.60 -19.27 6.07
CA LEU A 266 9.97 -19.66 4.81
C LEU A 266 11.00 -20.09 3.75
N LEU A 267 12.12 -19.40 3.66
CA LEU A 267 13.12 -19.58 2.61
C LEU A 267 13.75 -20.98 2.60
N PRO A 268 14.23 -21.56 3.74
CA PRO A 268 14.89 -22.85 3.73
C PRO A 268 14.02 -23.99 3.20
N PRO A 269 12.74 -24.16 3.58
CA PRO A 269 11.89 -25.18 3.00
C PRO A 269 11.64 -24.97 1.50
N VAL A 270 11.41 -23.73 1.04
CA VAL A 270 11.19 -23.42 -0.37
C VAL A 270 12.42 -23.78 -1.20
N LEU A 271 13.62 -23.39 -0.75
CA LEU A 271 14.86 -23.67 -1.47
C LEU A 271 15.16 -25.18 -1.55
N ARG A 272 14.90 -25.93 -0.49
CA ARG A 272 15.09 -27.39 -0.47
C ARG A 272 14.18 -28.16 -1.41
N THR A 273 12.97 -27.62 -1.64
CA THR A 273 11.95 -28.30 -2.46
C THR A 273 11.67 -27.57 -3.80
N LEU A 274 12.58 -26.68 -4.19
CA LEU A 274 12.40 -25.76 -5.33
C LEU A 274 11.97 -26.46 -6.61
N ARG A 275 12.61 -27.60 -6.97
CA ARG A 275 12.28 -28.36 -8.20
C ARG A 275 10.87 -28.95 -8.14
N ALA A 276 10.50 -29.54 -7.00
CA ALA A 276 9.19 -30.15 -6.79
C ALA A 276 8.08 -29.09 -6.75
N THR A 277 8.28 -27.97 -6.07
CA THR A 277 7.29 -26.89 -5.97
C THR A 277 7.12 -26.12 -7.29
N ARG A 278 8.16 -25.97 -8.11
CA ARG A 278 8.04 -25.32 -9.44
C ARG A 278 7.04 -26.05 -10.35
N ALA A 279 7.07 -27.35 -10.37
CA ALA A 279 6.13 -28.13 -11.18
C ALA A 279 4.72 -28.17 -10.60
N ALA A 280 4.59 -28.33 -9.27
CA ALA A 280 3.31 -28.56 -8.60
C ALA A 280 2.53 -27.27 -8.27
N ALA A 281 3.17 -26.11 -8.23
CA ALA A 281 2.60 -24.83 -7.82
C ALA A 281 3.05 -23.68 -8.74
N ALA A 282 3.04 -23.92 -10.05
CA ALA A 282 3.49 -22.94 -11.04
C ALA A 282 2.72 -21.61 -10.97
N ASP A 283 1.42 -21.64 -10.68
CA ASP A 283 0.60 -20.46 -10.46
C ASP A 283 1.08 -19.60 -9.29
N LEU A 284 1.57 -20.22 -8.21
CA LEU A 284 2.10 -19.48 -7.06
C LEU A 284 3.47 -18.86 -7.37
N TRP A 285 4.30 -19.55 -8.15
CA TRP A 285 5.55 -18.99 -8.65
C TRP A 285 5.32 -17.83 -9.61
N LEU A 286 4.32 -17.95 -10.48
CA LEU A 286 3.89 -16.84 -11.33
C LEU A 286 3.35 -15.67 -10.53
N TRP A 287 2.60 -15.92 -9.45
CA TRP A 287 2.15 -14.86 -8.54
C TRP A 287 3.33 -14.16 -7.87
N LEU A 288 4.27 -14.92 -7.33
CA LEU A 288 5.48 -14.35 -6.73
C LEU A 288 6.27 -13.52 -7.75
N ALA A 289 6.47 -14.03 -8.96
CA ALA A 289 7.18 -13.34 -10.04
C ALA A 289 6.45 -12.05 -10.48
N ALA A 290 5.13 -12.13 -10.69
CA ALA A 290 4.31 -10.96 -11.03
C ALA A 290 4.35 -9.89 -9.94
N SER A 291 4.28 -10.31 -8.66
CA SER A 291 4.44 -9.40 -7.53
C SER A 291 5.84 -8.78 -7.47
N ALA A 292 6.89 -9.54 -7.77
CA ALA A 292 8.26 -9.01 -7.83
C ALA A 292 8.45 -7.99 -8.96
N VAL A 293 7.86 -8.25 -10.14
CA VAL A 293 7.81 -7.27 -11.23
C VAL A 293 7.05 -6.01 -10.80
N ALA A 294 5.91 -6.17 -10.11
CA ALA A 294 5.14 -5.05 -9.58
C ALA A 294 5.94 -4.21 -8.56
N VAL A 295 6.76 -4.83 -7.71
CA VAL A 295 7.69 -4.14 -6.80
C VAL A 295 8.76 -3.36 -7.57
N ALA A 296 9.29 -3.93 -8.65
CA ALA A 296 10.33 -3.32 -9.47
C ALA A 296 9.80 -2.21 -10.40
N THR A 297 8.49 -2.19 -10.68
CA THR A 297 7.89 -1.20 -11.58
C THR A 297 8.11 0.22 -11.06
N GLY A 298 8.66 1.08 -11.92
CA GLY A 298 9.00 2.47 -11.57
C GLY A 298 10.33 2.62 -10.82
N PHE A 299 11.06 1.55 -10.54
CA PHE A 299 12.40 1.55 -9.91
C PHE A 299 12.49 2.28 -8.57
N HIS A 300 11.38 2.36 -7.82
CA HIS A 300 11.36 3.06 -6.54
C HIS A 300 11.73 2.18 -5.34
N PHE A 301 11.39 0.91 -5.36
CA PHE A 301 11.66 -0.10 -4.33
C PHE A 301 11.31 0.37 -2.90
N PHE A 302 10.18 1.09 -2.72
CA PHE A 302 9.69 1.43 -1.39
C PHE A 302 9.33 0.18 -0.60
N GLY A 303 9.58 0.19 0.71
CA GLY A 303 9.42 -1.01 1.54
C GLY A 303 8.00 -1.58 1.52
N HIS A 304 6.97 -0.73 1.56
CA HIS A 304 5.57 -1.18 1.50
C HIS A 304 5.23 -1.95 0.21
N TYR A 305 5.92 -1.73 -0.92
CA TYR A 305 5.68 -2.51 -2.15
C TYR A 305 5.93 -4.00 -1.94
N TYR A 306 6.87 -4.36 -1.05
CA TYR A 306 7.25 -5.74 -0.78
C TYR A 306 6.17 -6.55 -0.04
N LEU A 307 5.14 -5.91 0.55
CA LEU A 307 3.99 -6.59 1.13
C LEU A 307 3.30 -7.54 0.12
N GLN A 308 3.28 -7.17 -1.16
CA GLN A 308 2.68 -7.99 -2.22
C GLN A 308 3.36 -9.37 -2.41
N LEU A 309 4.59 -9.53 -1.92
CA LEU A 309 5.33 -10.80 -2.00
C LEU A 309 4.92 -11.77 -0.88
N THR A 310 4.34 -11.29 0.21
CA THR A 310 4.09 -12.12 1.41
C THR A 310 3.01 -13.20 1.20
N PRO A 311 1.88 -12.98 0.49
CA PRO A 311 0.90 -14.03 0.25
C PRO A 311 1.44 -15.20 -0.59
N PRO A 312 2.03 -14.98 -1.79
CA PRO A 312 2.60 -16.09 -2.56
C PRO A 312 3.76 -16.77 -1.84
N ALA A 313 4.60 -16.04 -1.09
CA ALA A 313 5.70 -16.64 -0.32
C ALA A 313 5.18 -17.58 0.78
N ALA A 314 4.13 -17.19 1.51
CA ALA A 314 3.51 -18.03 2.54
C ALA A 314 2.89 -19.31 1.95
N LEU A 315 2.22 -19.22 0.80
CA LEU A 315 1.67 -20.40 0.12
C LEU A 315 2.75 -21.32 -0.45
N LEU A 316 3.81 -20.76 -1.05
CA LEU A 316 4.96 -21.54 -1.53
C LEU A 316 5.68 -22.25 -0.39
N ALA A 317 5.90 -21.58 0.74
CA ALA A 317 6.45 -22.21 1.93
C ALA A 317 5.56 -23.33 2.46
N THR A 318 4.24 -23.11 2.45
CA THR A 318 3.25 -24.14 2.83
C THR A 318 3.33 -25.35 1.90
N ALA A 319 3.39 -25.13 0.58
CA ALA A 319 3.56 -26.21 -0.40
C ALA A 319 4.88 -26.98 -0.19
N ALA A 320 5.95 -26.28 0.15
CA ALA A 320 7.26 -26.87 0.45
C ALA A 320 7.25 -27.70 1.74
N LEU A 321 6.70 -27.16 2.82
CA LEU A 321 6.68 -27.79 4.13
C LEU A 321 5.91 -29.12 4.15
N ARG A 322 4.93 -29.30 3.26
CA ARG A 322 4.21 -30.56 3.10
C ARG A 322 5.11 -31.73 2.59
N LEU A 323 6.18 -31.40 1.92
CA LEU A 323 7.14 -32.36 1.36
C LEU A 323 8.28 -32.68 2.34
N LEU A 324 8.26 -32.07 3.51
CA LEU A 324 9.33 -32.15 4.52
C LEU A 324 8.81 -32.77 5.84
N PRO A 325 9.70 -33.30 6.70
CA PRO A 325 9.33 -33.81 8.02
C PRO A 325 8.65 -32.73 8.88
N ARG A 326 7.79 -33.16 9.83
CA ARG A 326 7.01 -32.26 10.71
C ARG A 326 7.87 -31.31 11.54
N GLU A 327 9.06 -31.70 11.92
CA GLU A 327 10.01 -30.86 12.66
C GLU A 327 10.35 -29.59 11.86
N ARG A 328 10.39 -29.65 10.55
CA ARG A 328 10.63 -28.48 9.68
C ARG A 328 9.46 -27.50 9.70
N LEU A 329 8.21 -27.99 9.82
CA LEU A 329 7.05 -27.12 10.02
C LEU A 329 7.16 -26.37 11.34
N THR A 330 7.45 -27.08 12.44
CA THR A 330 7.63 -26.46 13.75
C THR A 330 8.74 -25.43 13.73
N ALA A 331 9.91 -25.78 13.17
CA ALA A 331 11.04 -24.85 13.03
C ALA A 331 10.67 -23.61 12.21
N ALA A 332 9.97 -23.77 11.07
CA ALA A 332 9.54 -22.65 10.23
C ALA A 332 8.58 -21.71 10.98
N VAL A 333 7.61 -22.26 11.72
CA VAL A 333 6.66 -21.45 12.50
C VAL A 333 7.36 -20.71 13.64
N LEU A 334 8.24 -21.40 14.40
CA LEU A 334 8.96 -20.77 15.51
C LEU A 334 9.92 -19.69 15.03
N THR A 335 10.65 -19.91 13.93
CA THR A 335 11.52 -18.90 13.32
C THR A 335 10.69 -17.70 12.85
N SER A 336 9.58 -17.93 12.15
CA SER A 336 8.72 -16.84 11.70
C SER A 336 8.09 -16.08 12.87
N ALA A 337 7.73 -16.75 13.96
CA ALA A 337 7.23 -16.12 15.18
C ALA A 337 8.32 -15.27 15.87
N GLY A 338 9.56 -15.76 15.93
CA GLY A 338 10.70 -14.99 16.45
C GLY A 338 10.99 -13.74 15.62
N CYS A 339 11.00 -13.87 14.28
CA CYS A 339 11.12 -12.71 13.40
C CYS A 339 9.95 -11.74 13.58
N CYS A 340 8.71 -12.24 13.66
CA CYS A 340 7.54 -11.41 13.92
C CYS A 340 7.70 -10.61 15.22
N ALA A 341 8.11 -11.26 16.31
CA ALA A 341 8.36 -10.59 17.60
C ALA A 341 9.41 -9.48 17.48
N LEU A 342 10.51 -9.75 16.73
CA LEU A 342 11.55 -8.75 16.44
C LEU A 342 10.96 -7.51 15.73
N PHE A 343 10.18 -7.71 14.67
CA PHE A 343 9.57 -6.61 13.92
C PHE A 343 8.51 -5.85 14.73
N LEU A 344 7.74 -6.53 15.58
CA LEU A 344 6.81 -5.89 16.51
C LEU A 344 7.54 -5.03 17.54
N THR A 345 8.62 -5.55 18.12
CA THR A 345 9.48 -4.81 19.04
C THR A 345 10.07 -3.57 18.35
N TRP A 346 10.57 -3.71 17.13
CA TRP A 346 11.03 -2.58 16.33
C TRP A 346 9.92 -1.54 16.12
N GLY A 347 8.71 -1.98 15.76
CA GLY A 347 7.55 -1.09 15.57
C GLY A 347 7.16 -0.32 16.85
N LEU A 348 7.24 -0.97 18.01
CA LEU A 348 6.87 -0.34 19.28
C LEU A 348 7.90 0.68 19.77
N PHE A 349 9.20 0.40 19.60
CA PHE A 349 10.25 1.14 20.28
C PHE A 349 11.13 2.03 19.38
N ALA A 350 11.15 1.81 18.05
CA ALA A 350 11.97 2.63 17.17
C ALA A 350 11.53 4.11 17.16
N PRO A 351 12.48 5.05 17.26
CA PRO A 351 12.18 6.47 17.14
C PRO A 351 11.69 6.82 15.72
N ARG A 352 10.81 7.82 15.65
CA ARG A 352 10.20 8.27 14.38
C ARG A 352 10.50 9.76 14.19
N LEU A 353 11.70 10.07 13.71
CA LEU A 353 12.20 11.45 13.61
C LEU A 353 11.38 12.29 12.62
N GLU A 354 11.02 11.74 11.47
CA GLU A 354 10.21 12.46 10.46
C GLU A 354 8.78 12.72 10.97
N LEU A 355 8.18 11.79 11.72
CA LEU A 355 6.88 12.04 12.37
C LEU A 355 6.98 13.15 13.40
N ALA A 356 8.04 13.17 14.22
CA ALA A 356 8.26 14.22 15.21
C ALA A 356 8.46 15.60 14.54
N HIS A 357 9.16 15.65 13.39
CA HIS A 357 9.28 16.86 12.57
C HIS A 357 7.90 17.31 12.06
N ALA A 358 7.14 16.42 11.41
CA ALA A 358 5.81 16.72 10.89
C ALA A 358 4.85 17.24 11.99
N GLN A 359 4.92 16.67 13.21
CA GLN A 359 4.12 17.11 14.35
C GLN A 359 4.52 18.52 14.83
N ARG A 360 5.83 18.82 14.93
CA ARG A 360 6.30 20.19 15.31
C ARG A 360 5.90 21.22 14.27
N LEU A 361 6.04 20.87 12.99
CA LEU A 361 5.66 21.74 11.87
C LEU A 361 4.15 21.99 11.86
N ALA A 362 3.35 20.94 12.04
CA ALA A 362 1.89 21.03 12.13
C ALA A 362 1.44 21.90 13.33
N ALA A 363 2.09 21.76 14.48
CA ALA A 363 1.81 22.58 15.65
C ALA A 363 2.12 24.07 15.41
N ALA A 364 3.29 24.35 14.79
CA ALA A 364 3.69 25.71 14.45
C ALA A 364 2.74 26.36 13.42
N LEU A 365 2.24 25.58 12.46
CA LEU A 365 1.25 25.99 11.47
C LEU A 365 -0.10 26.27 12.14
N ALA A 366 -0.58 25.38 13.00
CA ALA A 366 -1.84 25.53 13.71
C ALA A 366 -1.86 26.75 14.66
N GLN A 367 -0.73 27.09 15.27
CA GLN A 367 -0.60 28.27 16.14
C GLN A 367 -0.67 29.60 15.38
N ARG A 368 -0.33 29.62 14.09
CA ARG A 368 -0.24 30.83 13.26
C ARG A 368 -1.39 31.02 12.29
N THR A 369 -2.33 30.08 12.25
CA THR A 369 -3.46 30.12 11.33
C THR A 369 -4.76 29.76 12.03
N ALA A 370 -5.88 30.30 11.56
CA ALA A 370 -7.20 29.89 12.00
C ALA A 370 -7.61 28.53 11.37
N PRO A 371 -8.54 27.77 11.96
CA PRO A 371 -9.02 26.50 11.39
C PRO A 371 -9.61 26.63 9.97
N THR A 372 -10.11 27.80 9.64
CA THR A 372 -10.71 28.13 8.33
C THR A 372 -9.69 28.58 7.29
N ASP A 373 -8.47 28.89 7.71
CA ASP A 373 -7.42 29.34 6.80
C ASP A 373 -6.95 28.22 5.88
N ARG A 374 -6.71 28.57 4.62
CA ARG A 374 -6.00 27.71 3.69
C ARG A 374 -4.50 27.94 3.83
N VAL A 375 -3.74 26.87 3.64
CA VAL A 375 -2.28 26.88 3.76
C VAL A 375 -1.64 26.13 2.60
N LEU A 376 -0.39 26.45 2.29
CA LEU A 376 0.43 25.66 1.36
C LEU A 376 1.60 25.04 2.14
N VAL A 377 1.76 23.73 2.06
CA VAL A 377 2.96 23.01 2.50
C VAL A 377 3.73 22.57 1.25
N TRP A 378 4.80 23.29 0.95
CA TRP A 378 5.69 22.99 -0.16
C TRP A 378 6.74 21.98 0.28
N GLY A 379 6.50 20.71 -0.02
CA GLY A 379 7.32 19.60 0.43
C GLY A 379 6.81 18.25 -0.08
N MET A 380 7.30 17.19 0.56
CA MET A 380 6.86 15.82 0.32
C MET A 380 6.13 15.21 1.54
N HIS A 381 5.69 16.07 2.48
CA HIS A 381 5.08 15.70 3.75
C HIS A 381 3.63 16.23 3.87
N PRO A 382 2.67 15.68 3.09
CA PRO A 382 1.26 16.11 3.09
C PRO A 382 0.53 15.81 4.39
N GLU A 383 1.05 14.91 5.21
CA GLU A 383 0.54 14.61 6.55
C GLU A 383 0.50 15.84 7.45
N THR A 384 1.31 16.85 7.18
CA THR A 384 1.31 18.14 7.90
C THR A 384 -0.04 18.83 7.83
N TYR A 385 -0.75 18.79 6.69
CA TYR A 385 -2.11 19.33 6.56
C TYR A 385 -3.09 18.63 7.50
N TRP A 386 -3.03 17.28 7.53
CA TRP A 386 -3.94 16.48 8.36
C TRP A 386 -3.66 16.67 9.83
N LEU A 387 -2.37 16.63 10.25
CA LEU A 387 -1.94 16.84 11.63
C LEU A 387 -2.27 18.24 12.13
N ALA A 388 -2.14 19.27 11.28
CA ALA A 388 -2.48 20.65 11.63
C ALA A 388 -3.99 20.94 11.60
N GLY A 389 -4.79 20.06 10.99
CA GLY A 389 -6.21 20.30 10.76
C GLY A 389 -6.47 21.45 9.81
N ARG A 390 -5.62 21.68 8.80
CA ARG A 390 -5.73 22.79 7.85
C ARG A 390 -6.06 22.29 6.45
N THR A 391 -6.79 23.12 5.70
CA THR A 391 -7.16 22.86 4.33
C THR A 391 -6.06 23.32 3.39
N PRO A 392 -5.62 22.49 2.41
CA PRO A 392 -4.67 22.91 1.39
C PRO A 392 -5.21 24.04 0.52
N ALA A 393 -4.34 24.96 0.11
CA ALA A 393 -4.68 26.02 -0.83
C ALA A 393 -4.75 25.51 -2.29
N THR A 394 -4.13 24.40 -2.59
CA THR A 394 -4.12 23.81 -3.94
C THR A 394 -4.46 22.32 -3.89
N ARG A 395 -4.90 21.77 -5.02
CA ARG A 395 -5.13 20.32 -5.21
C ARG A 395 -3.84 19.50 -5.19
N TYR A 396 -2.68 20.16 -5.33
CA TYR A 396 -1.37 19.50 -5.34
C TYR A 396 -0.82 19.42 -3.93
N LEU A 397 -1.05 18.29 -3.26
CA LEU A 397 -0.69 18.10 -1.86
C LEU A 397 0.82 17.95 -1.61
N THR A 398 1.60 17.72 -2.66
CA THR A 398 3.06 17.62 -2.59
C THR A 398 3.72 18.32 -3.77
N ALA A 399 4.97 18.72 -3.62
CA ALA A 399 5.79 19.25 -4.70
C ALA A 399 6.07 18.23 -5.82
N GLY A 400 5.83 16.94 -5.58
CA GLY A 400 6.19 15.86 -6.51
C GLY A 400 5.50 15.92 -7.87
N LEU A 401 4.25 16.41 -7.94
CA LEU A 401 3.51 16.58 -9.21
C LEU A 401 3.97 17.82 -9.98
N LEU A 402 4.41 18.86 -9.25
CA LEU A 402 4.83 20.15 -9.79
C LEU A 402 6.31 20.20 -10.17
N THR A 403 7.11 19.19 -9.80
CA THR A 403 8.58 19.22 -9.99
C THR A 403 9.17 17.89 -10.47
N ASN A 404 8.35 16.85 -10.65
CA ASN A 404 8.80 15.48 -10.89
C ASN A 404 9.73 14.89 -9.81
N TYR A 405 9.80 15.48 -8.62
CA TYR A 405 10.70 14.97 -7.57
C TYR A 405 10.37 13.52 -7.16
N SER A 406 9.10 13.13 -7.19
CA SER A 406 8.69 11.76 -6.89
C SER A 406 9.30 10.72 -7.86
N GLY A 407 9.46 11.05 -9.14
CA GLY A 407 10.08 10.18 -10.16
C GLY A 407 11.56 10.43 -10.38
N GLY A 408 12.01 11.69 -10.23
CA GLY A 408 13.36 12.14 -10.52
C GLY A 408 14.26 12.37 -9.30
N ARG A 409 13.94 11.82 -8.14
CA ARG A 409 14.65 12.05 -6.87
C ARG A 409 16.18 11.98 -7.03
N ASP A 410 16.85 13.04 -6.59
CA ASP A 410 18.31 13.20 -6.65
C ASP A 410 18.95 13.08 -8.06
N GLY A 411 18.11 13.12 -9.10
CA GLY A 411 18.55 13.13 -10.51
C GLY A 411 18.38 14.52 -11.15
N PRO A 412 18.82 14.65 -12.42
CA PRO A 412 18.83 15.94 -13.11
C PRO A 412 17.45 16.43 -13.57
N ARG A 413 16.44 15.57 -13.59
CA ARG A 413 15.10 15.88 -14.10
C ARG A 413 14.15 16.25 -12.96
N VAL A 414 14.53 17.25 -12.14
CA VAL A 414 13.72 17.82 -11.09
C VAL A 414 13.63 19.34 -11.29
N GLY A 415 12.42 19.88 -11.23
CA GLY A 415 12.16 21.30 -11.39
C GLY A 415 10.87 21.58 -12.16
N GLU A 416 10.54 22.84 -12.33
CA GLU A 416 9.30 23.30 -12.95
C GLU A 416 9.07 22.75 -14.37
N ALA A 417 10.14 22.65 -15.16
CA ALA A 417 10.10 22.12 -16.53
C ALA A 417 9.74 20.63 -16.64
N TYR A 418 9.84 19.90 -15.53
CA TYR A 418 9.56 18.45 -15.48
C TYR A 418 8.24 18.12 -14.75
N ALA A 419 7.44 19.13 -14.48
CA ALA A 419 6.12 18.98 -13.88
C ALA A 419 5.18 18.12 -14.74
N VAL A 420 4.15 17.55 -14.14
CA VAL A 420 3.05 16.98 -14.90
C VAL A 420 2.40 18.07 -15.74
N GLN A 421 2.14 17.75 -17.01
CA GLN A 421 1.60 18.71 -17.96
C GLN A 421 0.33 19.40 -17.43
N GLY A 422 0.25 20.73 -17.57
CA GLY A 422 -0.92 21.51 -17.17
C GLY A 422 -1.02 21.84 -15.69
N THR A 423 -0.11 21.37 -14.83
CA THR A 423 -0.23 21.57 -13.37
C THR A 423 0.09 22.99 -12.92
N TRP A 424 1.10 23.66 -13.50
CA TRP A 424 1.51 25.01 -13.08
C TRP A 424 0.47 26.10 -13.32
N PRO A 425 -0.23 26.16 -14.48
CA PRO A 425 -1.33 27.12 -14.66
C PRO A 425 -2.43 26.96 -13.61
N VAL A 426 -2.81 25.71 -13.27
CA VAL A 426 -3.80 25.42 -12.24
C VAL A 426 -3.31 25.83 -10.86
N PHE A 427 -2.07 25.47 -10.52
CA PHE A 427 -1.44 25.87 -9.25
C PHE A 427 -1.48 27.39 -9.05
N ARG A 428 -1.06 28.17 -10.07
CA ARG A 428 -1.10 29.64 -10.00
C ARG A 428 -2.50 30.19 -9.80
N ALA A 429 -3.49 29.65 -10.54
CA ALA A 429 -4.87 30.06 -10.41
C ALA A 429 -5.43 29.78 -9.01
N GLU A 430 -5.14 28.60 -8.45
CA GLU A 430 -5.58 28.23 -7.09
C GLU A 430 -4.87 29.05 -6.01
N MET A 431 -3.57 29.32 -6.14
CA MET A 431 -2.84 30.20 -5.21
C MET A 431 -3.39 31.62 -5.22
N ALA A 432 -3.76 32.14 -6.38
CA ALA A 432 -4.39 33.46 -6.48
C ALA A 432 -5.80 33.47 -5.87
N ALA A 433 -6.62 32.46 -6.16
CA ALA A 433 -7.99 32.36 -5.69
C ALA A 433 -8.11 32.12 -4.17
N HIS A 434 -7.24 31.29 -3.63
CA HIS A 434 -7.32 30.88 -2.23
C HIS A 434 -6.38 31.71 -1.30
N ALA A 435 -5.38 32.36 -1.86
CA ALA A 435 -4.46 33.26 -1.17
C ALA A 435 -4.08 32.74 0.23
N PRO A 436 -3.31 31.64 0.35
CA PRO A 436 -3.05 30.98 1.64
C PRO A 436 -2.48 31.96 2.67
N ALA A 437 -2.98 31.86 3.92
CA ALA A 437 -2.51 32.70 5.02
C ALA A 437 -1.04 32.41 5.38
N LEU A 438 -0.63 31.14 5.20
CA LEU A 438 0.73 30.69 5.47
C LEU A 438 1.21 29.74 4.37
N VAL A 439 2.44 29.95 3.93
CA VAL A 439 3.18 29.01 3.08
C VAL A 439 4.33 28.42 3.91
N VAL A 440 4.46 27.10 3.88
CA VAL A 440 5.55 26.38 4.55
C VAL A 440 6.45 25.80 3.47
N ASP A 441 7.73 26.20 3.45
CA ASP A 441 8.77 25.54 2.66
C ASP A 441 9.42 24.43 3.50
N ASP A 442 8.97 23.20 3.32
CA ASP A 442 9.58 22.00 3.92
C ASP A 442 10.49 21.26 2.92
N SER A 443 11.02 21.97 1.95
CA SER A 443 12.00 21.39 1.01
C SER A 443 13.34 21.09 1.66
N ARG A 444 13.68 21.80 2.71
CA ARG A 444 14.96 21.66 3.44
C ARG A 444 16.18 21.67 2.51
N GLY A 445 16.17 22.56 1.51
CA GLY A 445 17.25 22.73 0.52
C GLY A 445 17.32 21.67 -0.57
N ARG A 446 16.33 20.81 -0.69
CA ARG A 446 16.24 19.79 -1.75
C ARG A 446 16.15 20.42 -3.15
N PRO A 447 16.33 19.63 -4.25
CA PRO A 447 16.32 20.16 -5.63
C PRO A 447 15.06 20.95 -6.02
N TYR A 448 13.96 20.78 -5.31
CA TYR A 448 12.71 21.50 -5.52
C TYR A 448 12.50 22.68 -4.54
N ALA A 449 13.54 23.13 -3.84
CA ALA A 449 13.45 24.30 -2.96
C ALA A 449 13.03 25.56 -3.74
N PRO A 450 12.26 26.49 -3.13
CA PRO A 450 11.72 27.67 -3.79
C PRO A 450 12.72 28.47 -4.66
N PRO A 451 13.98 28.69 -4.27
CA PRO A 451 14.96 29.40 -5.11
C PRO A 451 15.25 28.70 -6.46
N ARG A 452 14.95 27.42 -6.59
CA ARG A 452 15.13 26.63 -7.82
C ARG A 452 13.84 26.48 -8.65
N ILE A 453 12.73 27.04 -8.15
CA ILE A 453 11.41 26.98 -8.78
C ILE A 453 10.93 28.40 -9.06
N PRO A 454 11.17 28.94 -10.26
CA PRO A 454 10.94 30.35 -10.58
C PRO A 454 9.56 30.87 -10.22
N THR A 455 8.49 30.12 -10.57
CA THR A 455 7.12 30.53 -10.27
C THR A 455 6.86 30.65 -8.76
N LEU A 456 7.31 29.67 -7.97
CA LEU A 456 7.12 29.71 -6.52
C LEU A 456 7.98 30.79 -5.87
N ASN A 457 9.25 30.93 -6.29
CA ASN A 457 10.16 31.94 -5.77
C ASN A 457 9.61 33.35 -5.99
N HIS A 458 9.10 33.64 -7.19
CA HIS A 458 8.47 34.92 -7.49
C HIS A 458 7.21 35.16 -6.62
N LEU A 459 6.35 34.16 -6.47
CA LEU A 459 5.14 34.24 -5.64
C LEU A 459 5.48 34.55 -4.18
N LEU A 460 6.49 33.88 -3.60
CA LEU A 460 6.93 34.11 -2.24
C LEU A 460 7.51 35.52 -2.09
N ALA A 461 8.39 35.94 -3.00
CA ALA A 461 9.02 37.26 -2.94
C ALA A 461 8.02 38.41 -3.09
N SER A 462 6.92 38.20 -3.82
CA SER A 462 5.94 39.27 -4.12
C SER A 462 4.84 39.40 -3.07
N HIS A 463 4.47 38.31 -2.35
CA HIS A 463 3.26 38.30 -1.54
C HIS A 463 3.47 37.75 -0.12
N TYR A 464 4.67 37.29 0.23
CA TYR A 464 4.92 36.65 1.52
C TYR A 464 6.21 37.14 2.14
N GLU A 465 6.28 37.12 3.48
CA GLU A 465 7.48 37.42 4.27
C GLU A 465 7.83 36.25 5.20
N GLU A 466 9.11 36.00 5.44
CA GLU A 466 9.58 34.97 6.38
C GLU A 466 9.19 35.36 7.80
N VAL A 467 8.43 34.49 8.49
CA VAL A 467 7.99 34.72 9.89
C VAL A 467 8.53 33.71 10.88
N GLY A 468 9.38 32.79 10.43
CA GLY A 468 10.02 31.83 11.31
C GLY A 468 10.51 30.56 10.63
N ARG A 469 11.15 29.70 11.44
CA ARG A 469 11.69 28.41 11.00
C ARG A 469 11.39 27.31 12.00
N VAL A 470 11.17 26.09 11.52
CA VAL A 470 10.95 24.88 12.32
C VAL A 470 11.75 23.73 11.71
N ASP A 471 12.77 23.23 12.40
CA ASP A 471 13.61 22.10 11.98
C ASP A 471 14.11 22.20 10.51
N GLY A 472 14.49 23.40 10.09
CA GLY A 472 14.94 23.66 8.72
C GLY A 472 13.83 23.96 7.70
N ALA A 473 12.55 23.79 8.03
CA ALA A 473 11.43 24.30 7.25
C ALA A 473 11.27 25.83 7.50
N ILE A 474 10.90 26.58 6.47
CA ILE A 474 10.71 28.03 6.54
C ILE A 474 9.22 28.34 6.44
N LEU A 475 8.73 29.23 7.31
CA LEU A 475 7.36 29.68 7.34
C LEU A 475 7.27 31.10 6.77
N TYR A 476 6.36 31.28 5.81
CA TYR A 476 6.09 32.58 5.17
C TYR A 476 4.64 32.98 5.42
N ALA A 477 4.43 34.14 6.02
CA ALA A 477 3.09 34.72 6.19
C ALA A 477 2.78 35.65 5.02
N ARG A 478 1.52 35.75 4.67
CA ARG A 478 1.05 36.67 3.63
C ARG A 478 1.22 38.13 4.10
N THR A 479 1.78 38.98 3.23
CA THR A 479 1.91 40.39 3.50
C THR A 479 0.56 41.11 3.36
N SER A 480 0.31 42.12 4.22
CA SER A 480 -0.96 42.88 4.21
C SER A 480 -1.12 43.81 3.01
N HIS A 481 -0.15 43.88 2.11
CA HIS A 481 -0.11 44.78 0.97
C HIS A 481 -0.29 44.08 -0.39
N GLY A 482 -0.75 42.82 -0.40
CA GLY A 482 -0.96 42.05 -1.62
C GLY A 482 -2.42 41.70 -1.89
#